data_a769ebe7d13d0b180bb08cdfdb1a61d8
#
_entry.id   a769ebe7d13d0b180bb08cdfdb1a61d8
#
_cell.length_a   1.000
_cell.length_b   1.000
_cell.length_c   1.000
_cell.angle_alpha   90.00
_cell.angle_beta   90.00
_cell.angle_gamma   90.00
#
_symmetry.space_group_name_H-M   'P 1'
#
loop_
_entity.id
_entity.type
_entity.pdbx_description
1 polymer ?
#
loop_
_entity_poly.entity_id
_entity_poly.type
_entity_poly.pdbx_seq_one_letter_code
_entity_poly.pdbx_strand_id
1 'polypeptide(L)'
;RAAAVEKNMDVILKSAEEYLAPQLLSARTFKVEAKRSDKKFPLKSPEICAEVGGYLLRKYPHLAVDVHEPDLVVNVEVRDSYAYIHGKQIKGAGGMPTGSAGKAALLISGGIDSPVAGYMMAKRGLELIAVHFASPPYTSERAEQKVHSLLKQVSKYSGRITLFVIPFTETQERIKDDCPEEIFTVIMRRMMMRVAQIVAAKQGAGVLLSMLLGFGFVVAVGALYFFLL
;
A
#
# COMPACT_ATOMS: atom_id res chain seq x y z
N ARG A 1 -18.02 0.96 -0.75
CA ARG A 1 -18.92 1.88 -0.03
C ARG A 1 -19.96 1.05 0.71
N ALA A 2 -20.59 1.61 1.77
CA ALA A 2 -21.68 1.03 2.52
C ALA A 2 -22.79 2.08 2.70
N ALA A 3 -24.04 1.66 2.76
CA ALA A 3 -25.12 2.52 3.24
C ALA A 3 -25.05 2.57 4.77
N ALA A 4 -25.12 3.76 5.35
CA ALA A 4 -25.19 3.97 6.80
C ALA A 4 -26.60 4.46 7.14
N VAL A 5 -27.32 3.72 7.99
CA VAL A 5 -28.73 3.95 8.27
C VAL A 5 -29.01 3.86 9.77
N GLU A 6 -30.17 4.34 10.19
CA GLU A 6 -30.62 4.19 11.57
C GLU A 6 -30.76 2.73 11.99
N LYS A 7 -30.56 2.46 13.28
CA LYS A 7 -30.66 1.10 13.86
C LYS A 7 -32.13 0.71 14.06
N ASN A 8 -32.88 0.68 12.97
CA ASN A 8 -34.27 0.25 12.92
C ASN A 8 -34.39 -0.82 11.84
N MET A 9 -35.06 -1.94 12.15
CA MET A 9 -35.15 -3.07 11.25
C MET A 9 -35.84 -2.72 9.95
N ASP A 10 -36.94 -1.96 9.99
CA ASP A 10 -37.68 -1.54 8.78
C ASP A 10 -36.80 -0.67 7.87
N VAL A 11 -35.96 0.20 8.45
CA VAL A 11 -35.02 1.05 7.70
C VAL A 11 -33.93 0.19 7.09
N ILE A 12 -33.41 -0.78 7.84
CA ILE A 12 -32.39 -1.73 7.36
C ILE A 12 -32.89 -2.52 6.17
N LEU A 13 -34.13 -3.06 6.24
CA LEU A 13 -34.75 -3.85 5.18
C LEU A 13 -34.88 -3.04 3.88
N LYS A 14 -35.49 -1.85 3.97
CA LYS A 14 -35.66 -0.95 2.82
C LYS A 14 -34.31 -0.54 2.21
N SER A 15 -33.36 -0.17 3.06
CA SER A 15 -32.02 0.24 2.58
C SER A 15 -31.23 -0.92 1.97
N ALA A 16 -31.40 -2.15 2.45
CA ALA A 16 -30.80 -3.32 1.82
C ALA A 16 -31.36 -3.54 0.41
N GLU A 17 -32.68 -3.42 0.23
CA GLU A 17 -33.34 -3.49 -1.07
C GLU A 17 -32.83 -2.41 -2.02
N GLU A 18 -32.89 -1.14 -1.61
CA GLU A 18 -32.55 0.00 -2.46
C GLU A 18 -31.05 0.08 -2.80
N TYR A 19 -30.20 -0.06 -1.80
CA TYR A 19 -28.75 0.10 -1.98
C TYR A 19 -28.11 -1.04 -2.76
N LEU A 20 -28.63 -2.27 -2.59
CA LEU A 20 -28.09 -3.46 -3.26
C LEU A 20 -28.90 -3.88 -4.49
N ALA A 21 -29.95 -3.12 -4.88
CA ALA A 21 -30.79 -3.43 -6.01
C ALA A 21 -30.04 -3.86 -7.29
N PRO A 22 -29.01 -3.14 -7.76
CA PRO A 22 -28.26 -3.55 -8.96
C PRO A 22 -27.57 -4.91 -8.82
N GLN A 23 -27.08 -5.22 -7.61
CA GLN A 23 -26.40 -6.48 -7.32
C GLN A 23 -27.41 -7.63 -7.13
N LEU A 24 -28.53 -7.38 -6.47
CA LEU A 24 -29.60 -8.33 -6.27
C LEU A 24 -30.26 -8.74 -7.60
N LEU A 25 -30.44 -7.81 -8.53
CA LEU A 25 -30.98 -8.09 -9.85
C LEU A 25 -30.05 -8.93 -10.73
N SER A 26 -28.73 -8.83 -10.53
CA SER A 26 -27.74 -9.58 -11.32
C SER A 26 -27.35 -10.93 -10.71
N ALA A 27 -27.59 -11.14 -9.41
CA ALA A 27 -27.27 -12.37 -8.70
C ALA A 27 -28.34 -13.45 -8.94
N ARG A 28 -27.95 -14.71 -8.85
CA ARG A 28 -28.85 -15.87 -8.80
C ARG A 28 -28.98 -16.41 -7.39
N THR A 29 -27.86 -16.37 -6.66
CA THR A 29 -27.78 -16.85 -5.28
C THR A 29 -27.25 -15.79 -4.35
N PHE A 30 -27.70 -15.81 -3.11
CA PHE A 30 -27.21 -14.90 -2.09
C PHE A 30 -27.22 -15.53 -0.70
N LYS A 31 -26.46 -14.93 0.22
CA LYS A 31 -26.61 -15.13 1.65
C LYS A 31 -26.56 -13.79 2.38
N VAL A 32 -27.12 -13.78 3.59
CA VAL A 32 -27.02 -12.63 4.49
C VAL A 32 -26.07 -12.97 5.63
N GLU A 33 -25.11 -12.07 5.89
CA GLU A 33 -24.25 -12.11 7.06
C GLU A 33 -24.54 -10.90 7.94
N ALA A 34 -24.83 -11.11 9.21
CA ALA A 34 -25.04 -10.03 10.15
C ALA A 34 -24.00 -10.04 11.26
N LYS A 35 -23.48 -8.87 11.59
CA LYS A 35 -22.58 -8.65 12.70
C LYS A 35 -23.14 -7.57 13.63
N ARG A 36 -23.41 -7.95 14.88
CA ARG A 36 -23.94 -7.07 15.90
C ARG A 36 -22.89 -6.73 16.95
N SER A 37 -22.35 -5.51 16.91
CA SER A 37 -21.47 -4.98 17.95
C SER A 37 -22.27 -4.35 19.08
N ASP A 38 -23.36 -3.63 18.77
CA ASP A 38 -24.27 -3.06 19.75
C ASP A 38 -25.20 -4.14 20.35
N LYS A 39 -24.91 -4.53 21.59
CA LYS A 39 -25.70 -5.53 22.31
C LYS A 39 -27.09 -5.05 22.73
N LYS A 40 -27.37 -3.76 22.67
CA LYS A 40 -28.69 -3.16 22.98
C LYS A 40 -29.70 -3.29 21.83
N PHE A 41 -29.21 -3.60 20.61
CA PHE A 41 -30.11 -3.85 19.50
C PHE A 41 -30.96 -5.10 19.76
N PRO A 42 -32.31 -5.05 19.55
CA PRO A 42 -33.21 -6.10 20.03
C PRO A 42 -32.97 -7.48 19.39
N LEU A 43 -32.56 -7.50 18.11
CA LEU A 43 -32.35 -8.76 17.38
C LEU A 43 -30.90 -9.24 17.47
N LYS A 44 -30.70 -10.55 17.52
CA LYS A 44 -29.41 -11.20 17.41
C LYS A 44 -28.99 -11.35 15.93
N SER A 45 -27.71 -11.55 15.67
CA SER A 45 -27.21 -11.70 14.29
C SER A 45 -27.96 -12.75 13.45
N PRO A 46 -28.27 -13.94 13.94
CA PRO A 46 -29.05 -14.91 13.17
C PRO A 46 -30.49 -14.45 12.84
N GLU A 47 -31.13 -13.72 13.76
CA GLU A 47 -32.48 -13.18 13.57
C GLU A 47 -32.45 -12.06 12.50
N ILE A 48 -31.44 -11.19 12.53
CA ILE A 48 -31.22 -10.17 11.48
C ILE A 48 -31.01 -10.84 10.12
N CYS A 49 -30.21 -11.91 10.05
CA CYS A 49 -30.01 -12.67 8.81
C CYS A 49 -31.31 -13.24 8.27
N ALA A 50 -32.16 -13.84 9.14
CA ALA A 50 -33.40 -14.43 8.75
C ALA A 50 -34.43 -13.39 8.25
N GLU A 51 -34.55 -12.25 8.95
CA GLU A 51 -35.44 -11.17 8.55
C GLU A 51 -35.04 -10.51 7.23
N VAL A 52 -33.76 -10.15 7.09
CA VAL A 52 -33.27 -9.55 5.85
C VAL A 52 -33.36 -10.54 4.69
N GLY A 53 -32.93 -11.79 4.91
CA GLY A 53 -33.02 -12.84 3.90
C GLY A 53 -34.46 -13.10 3.45
N GLY A 54 -35.38 -13.27 4.39
CA GLY A 54 -36.81 -13.47 4.10
C GLY A 54 -37.46 -12.29 3.39
N TYR A 55 -37.04 -11.05 3.75
CA TYR A 55 -37.53 -9.85 3.07
C TYR A 55 -37.06 -9.81 1.61
N LEU A 56 -35.74 -10.01 1.37
CA LEU A 56 -35.20 -9.99 0.02
C LEU A 56 -35.72 -11.11 -0.87
N LEU A 57 -35.95 -12.32 -0.34
CA LEU A 57 -36.60 -13.41 -1.11
C LEU A 57 -38.01 -13.07 -1.55
N ARG A 58 -38.79 -12.37 -0.72
CA ARG A 58 -40.14 -11.91 -1.11
C ARG A 58 -40.12 -10.85 -2.19
N LYS A 59 -39.09 -9.98 -2.17
CA LYS A 59 -38.93 -8.89 -3.15
C LYS A 59 -38.30 -9.35 -4.47
N TYR A 60 -37.42 -10.32 -4.41
CA TYR A 60 -36.69 -10.85 -5.55
C TYR A 60 -36.90 -12.36 -5.70
N PRO A 61 -38.02 -12.81 -6.28
CA PRO A 61 -38.39 -14.25 -6.34
C PRO A 61 -37.42 -15.10 -7.17
N HIS A 62 -36.55 -14.48 -7.98
CA HIS A 62 -35.53 -15.18 -8.77
C HIS A 62 -34.32 -15.58 -7.95
N LEU A 63 -34.15 -15.05 -6.74
CA LEU A 63 -33.00 -15.34 -5.88
C LEU A 63 -33.21 -16.65 -5.12
N ALA A 64 -32.15 -17.42 -4.97
CA ALA A 64 -32.06 -18.57 -4.08
C ALA A 64 -31.00 -18.34 -2.99
N VAL A 65 -31.19 -19.00 -1.85
CA VAL A 65 -30.17 -18.91 -0.76
C VAL A 65 -29.13 -19.98 -0.97
N ASP A 66 -27.84 -19.55 -1.01
CA ASP A 66 -26.70 -20.42 -1.00
C ASP A 66 -25.71 -19.96 0.09
N VAL A 67 -25.49 -20.81 1.09
CA VAL A 67 -24.62 -20.49 2.24
C VAL A 67 -23.14 -20.81 1.98
N HIS A 68 -22.83 -21.59 0.95
CA HIS A 68 -21.48 -22.06 0.64
C HIS A 68 -20.80 -21.17 -0.40
N GLU A 69 -21.39 -21.03 -1.57
CA GLU A 69 -20.83 -20.28 -2.70
C GLU A 69 -21.85 -19.28 -3.30
N PRO A 70 -22.31 -18.27 -2.53
CA PRO A 70 -23.26 -17.31 -3.04
C PRO A 70 -22.63 -16.32 -4.03
N ASP A 71 -23.40 -15.95 -5.06
CA ASP A 71 -23.02 -14.86 -5.98
C ASP A 71 -22.89 -13.52 -5.24
N LEU A 72 -23.78 -13.31 -4.25
CA LEU A 72 -23.82 -12.08 -3.45
C LEU A 72 -23.88 -12.39 -1.95
N VAL A 73 -22.98 -11.78 -1.19
CA VAL A 73 -23.08 -11.72 0.28
C VAL A 73 -23.62 -10.35 0.68
N VAL A 74 -24.79 -10.34 1.27
CA VAL A 74 -25.41 -9.14 1.87
C VAL A 74 -24.91 -9.03 3.31
N ASN A 75 -24.13 -8.01 3.61
CA ASN A 75 -23.59 -7.78 4.94
C ASN A 75 -24.38 -6.68 5.65
N VAL A 76 -24.79 -6.97 6.89
CA VAL A 76 -25.47 -6.04 7.78
C VAL A 76 -24.66 -5.92 9.08
N GLU A 77 -24.03 -4.78 9.31
CA GLU A 77 -23.28 -4.53 10.54
C GLU A 77 -24.02 -3.52 11.42
N VAL A 78 -24.52 -3.96 12.56
CA VAL A 78 -25.12 -3.07 13.57
C VAL A 78 -24.04 -2.65 14.56
N ARG A 79 -23.68 -1.35 14.52
CA ARG A 79 -22.66 -0.73 15.39
C ARG A 79 -23.34 0.24 16.35
N ASP A 80 -22.56 0.93 17.19
CA ASP A 80 -23.09 1.79 18.25
C ASP A 80 -23.99 2.93 17.75
N SER A 81 -23.61 3.61 16.65
CA SER A 81 -24.35 4.76 16.13
C SER A 81 -25.29 4.42 14.98
N TYR A 82 -24.90 3.53 14.05
CA TYR A 82 -25.58 3.23 12.80
C TYR A 82 -25.57 1.74 12.49
N ALA A 83 -26.50 1.32 11.62
CA ALA A 83 -26.39 0.07 10.88
C ALA A 83 -25.76 0.33 9.51
N TYR A 84 -24.87 -0.56 9.08
CA TYR A 84 -24.16 -0.47 7.80
C TYR A 84 -24.55 -1.65 6.93
N ILE A 85 -24.96 -1.36 5.69
CA ILE A 85 -25.34 -2.36 4.71
C ILE A 85 -24.38 -2.28 3.54
N HIS A 86 -23.79 -3.41 3.16
CA HIS A 86 -22.91 -3.49 2.01
C HIS A 86 -22.91 -4.89 1.38
N GLY A 87 -22.60 -4.96 0.11
CA GLY A 87 -22.38 -6.20 -0.63
C GLY A 87 -20.90 -6.60 -0.61
N LYS A 88 -20.35 -6.92 -1.78
CA LYS A 88 -18.98 -7.40 -1.97
C LYS A 88 -17.94 -6.44 -1.36
N GLN A 89 -17.06 -6.98 -0.53
CA GLN A 89 -15.89 -6.25 -0.04
C GLN A 89 -14.85 -6.10 -1.14
N ILE A 90 -14.45 -4.86 -1.39
CA ILE A 90 -13.35 -4.56 -2.32
C ILE A 90 -12.08 -4.46 -1.48
N LYS A 91 -11.12 -5.36 -1.75
CA LYS A 91 -9.81 -5.32 -1.09
C LYS A 91 -9.07 -4.05 -1.55
N GLY A 92 -8.64 -3.25 -0.59
CA GLY A 92 -7.72 -2.14 -0.84
C GLY A 92 -6.28 -2.62 -1.03
N ALA A 93 -5.34 -1.68 -1.18
CA ALA A 93 -3.91 -1.98 -1.31
C ALA A 93 -3.35 -2.72 -0.08
N GLY A 94 -3.99 -2.59 1.06
CA GLY A 94 -3.54 -3.13 2.35
C GLY A 94 -2.25 -2.46 2.83
N GLY A 95 -1.72 -2.94 3.94
CA GLY A 95 -0.53 -2.39 4.57
C GLY A 95 -0.85 -1.40 5.68
N MET A 96 0.19 -0.78 6.21
CA MET A 96 0.12 0.26 7.25
C MET A 96 0.02 1.65 6.62
N PRO A 97 -0.58 2.63 7.29
CA PRO A 97 -0.56 4.02 6.82
C PRO A 97 0.88 4.52 6.64
N THR A 98 1.15 5.15 5.50
CA THR A 98 2.47 5.70 5.18
C THR A 98 2.91 6.72 6.24
N GLY A 99 4.16 6.63 6.69
CA GLY A 99 4.73 7.47 7.75
C GLY A 99 4.55 6.94 9.17
N SER A 100 3.67 5.94 9.40
CA SER A 100 3.43 5.39 10.74
C SER A 100 4.64 4.63 11.33
N ALA A 101 5.54 4.15 10.47
CA ALA A 101 6.77 3.43 10.86
C ALA A 101 8.05 4.27 10.66
N GLY A 102 7.90 5.58 10.46
CA GLY A 102 9.03 6.50 10.23
C GLY A 102 9.34 6.71 8.75
N LYS A 103 10.59 7.14 8.45
CA LYS A 103 11.03 7.52 7.12
C LYS A 103 12.21 6.68 6.65
N ALA A 104 12.23 6.36 5.35
CA ALA A 104 13.31 5.62 4.69
C ALA A 104 13.83 6.34 3.45
N ALA A 105 15.14 6.26 3.22
CA ALA A 105 15.78 6.70 1.98
C ALA A 105 15.94 5.50 1.05
N LEU A 106 15.37 5.58 -0.14
CA LEU A 106 15.45 4.57 -1.19
C LEU A 106 16.51 4.96 -2.21
N LEU A 107 17.57 4.17 -2.34
CA LEU A 107 18.47 4.29 -3.50
C LEU A 107 17.75 3.72 -4.71
N ILE A 108 17.51 4.59 -5.69
CA ILE A 108 16.78 4.21 -6.89
C ILE A 108 17.63 4.31 -8.15
N SER A 109 17.56 3.26 -8.95
CA SER A 109 18.13 3.20 -10.29
C SER A 109 17.04 2.89 -11.31
N GLY A 110 17.37 2.82 -12.59
CA GLY A 110 16.45 2.41 -13.65
C GLY A 110 16.08 0.91 -13.62
N GLY A 111 16.55 0.14 -12.64
CA GLY A 111 16.19 -1.28 -12.44
C GLY A 111 14.81 -1.45 -11.82
N ILE A 112 14.28 -2.69 -11.90
CA ILE A 112 12.94 -3.04 -11.39
C ILE A 112 12.92 -3.31 -9.88
N ASP A 113 14.03 -3.69 -9.29
CA ASP A 113 14.11 -4.14 -7.89
C ASP A 113 13.92 -3.00 -6.89
N SER A 114 14.56 -1.85 -7.15
CA SER A 114 14.50 -0.71 -6.22
C SER A 114 13.08 -0.15 -6.04
N PRO A 115 12.25 0.06 -7.09
CA PRO A 115 10.88 0.50 -6.88
C PRO A 115 10.02 -0.55 -6.16
N VAL A 116 10.27 -1.85 -6.39
CA VAL A 116 9.58 -2.94 -5.67
C VAL A 116 9.92 -2.91 -4.18
N ALA A 117 11.20 -2.77 -3.83
CA ALA A 117 11.63 -2.62 -2.44
C ALA A 117 11.00 -1.39 -1.78
N GLY A 118 10.95 -0.25 -2.49
CA GLY A 118 10.28 0.96 -2.05
C GLY A 118 8.80 0.73 -1.76
N TYR A 119 8.08 0.10 -2.69
CA TYR A 119 6.67 -0.26 -2.50
C TYR A 119 6.45 -1.15 -1.28
N MET A 120 7.27 -2.20 -1.12
CA MET A 120 7.16 -3.12 0.01
C MET A 120 7.38 -2.42 1.36
N MET A 121 8.30 -1.47 1.42
CA MET A 121 8.57 -0.71 2.64
C MET A 121 7.51 0.36 2.91
N ALA A 122 7.01 1.03 1.88
CA ALA A 122 5.86 1.93 2.01
C ALA A 122 4.64 1.19 2.56
N LYS A 123 4.42 -0.04 2.10
CA LYS A 123 3.34 -0.91 2.59
C LYS A 123 3.51 -1.31 4.06
N ARG A 124 4.71 -1.25 4.60
CA ARG A 124 5.03 -1.41 6.04
C ARG A 124 4.98 -0.10 6.83
N GLY A 125 4.47 0.97 6.22
CA GLY A 125 4.23 2.24 6.89
C GLY A 125 5.40 3.23 6.82
N LEU A 126 6.44 2.98 6.02
CA LEU A 126 7.54 3.93 5.87
C LEU A 126 7.19 5.03 4.85
N GLU A 127 7.43 6.28 5.22
CA GLU A 127 7.49 7.40 4.29
C GLU A 127 8.79 7.31 3.48
N LEU A 128 8.73 7.49 2.16
CA LEU A 128 9.88 7.35 1.29
C LEU A 128 10.42 8.70 0.83
N ILE A 129 11.77 8.82 0.89
CA ILE A 129 12.53 9.73 0.05
C ILE A 129 13.38 8.90 -0.92
N ALA A 130 13.70 9.42 -2.08
CA ALA A 130 14.48 8.71 -3.08
C ALA A 130 15.81 9.44 -3.35
N VAL A 131 16.87 8.66 -3.54
CA VAL A 131 18.19 9.16 -3.90
C VAL A 131 18.62 8.49 -5.20
N HIS A 132 18.89 9.29 -6.22
CA HIS A 132 19.38 8.84 -7.52
C HIS A 132 20.74 9.48 -7.81
N PHE A 133 21.70 8.68 -8.28
CA PHE A 133 23.01 9.15 -8.69
C PHE A 133 23.04 9.31 -10.21
N ALA A 134 23.25 10.53 -10.68
CA ALA A 134 23.35 10.86 -12.08
C ALA A 134 24.81 11.13 -12.47
N SER A 135 25.31 10.44 -13.48
CA SER A 135 26.68 10.56 -13.97
C SER A 135 26.71 10.75 -15.49
N PRO A 136 26.24 11.89 -16.04
CA PRO A 136 26.39 12.16 -17.45
C PRO A 136 27.88 12.31 -17.81
N PRO A 137 28.37 11.80 -18.98
CA PRO A 137 27.57 11.12 -20.03
C PRO A 137 27.33 9.62 -19.80
N TYR A 138 27.82 9.02 -18.70
CA TYR A 138 27.72 7.59 -18.40
C TYR A 138 26.25 7.16 -18.08
N THR A 139 25.44 8.08 -17.55
CA THR A 139 24.00 7.89 -17.39
C THR A 139 23.25 8.78 -18.38
N SER A 140 22.33 8.20 -19.14
CA SER A 140 21.53 8.95 -20.11
C SER A 140 20.36 9.67 -19.42
N GLU A 141 19.87 10.75 -20.03
CA GLU A 141 18.64 11.44 -19.61
C GLU A 141 17.42 10.48 -19.57
N ARG A 142 17.39 9.48 -20.47
CA ARG A 142 16.35 8.44 -20.46
C ARG A 142 16.37 7.61 -19.18
N ALA A 143 17.54 7.39 -18.59
CA ALA A 143 17.68 6.67 -17.32
C ALA A 143 17.02 7.46 -16.17
N GLU A 144 17.24 8.78 -16.13
CA GLU A 144 16.62 9.66 -15.15
C GLU A 144 15.09 9.76 -15.36
N GLN A 145 14.62 9.90 -16.59
CA GLN A 145 13.21 9.89 -16.93
C GLN A 145 12.52 8.57 -16.50
N LYS A 146 13.23 7.43 -16.65
CA LYS A 146 12.77 6.14 -16.17
C LYS A 146 12.62 6.12 -14.65
N VAL A 147 13.58 6.68 -13.91
CA VAL A 147 13.50 6.81 -12.44
C VAL A 147 12.27 7.61 -12.04
N HIS A 148 12.02 8.76 -12.68
CA HIS A 148 10.80 9.54 -12.44
C HIS A 148 9.53 8.73 -12.68
N SER A 149 9.47 7.97 -13.78
CA SER A 149 8.32 7.14 -14.14
C SER A 149 8.09 6.02 -13.11
N LEU A 150 9.16 5.38 -12.63
CA LEU A 150 9.09 4.35 -11.60
C LEU A 150 8.61 4.92 -10.26
N LEU A 151 9.15 6.06 -9.83
CA LEU A 151 8.72 6.73 -8.60
C LEU A 151 7.25 7.18 -8.67
N LYS A 152 6.79 7.63 -9.84
CA LYS A 152 5.37 7.96 -10.07
C LYS A 152 4.46 6.74 -9.89
N GLN A 153 4.89 5.52 -10.21
CA GLN A 153 4.12 4.32 -9.92
C GLN A 153 4.10 4.00 -8.42
N VAL A 154 5.26 4.08 -7.76
CA VAL A 154 5.37 3.82 -6.31
C VAL A 154 4.55 4.85 -5.52
N SER A 155 4.55 6.12 -5.92
CA SER A 155 3.84 7.20 -5.23
C SER A 155 2.32 7.03 -5.20
N LYS A 156 1.73 6.21 -6.08
CA LYS A 156 0.30 5.86 -6.01
C LYS A 156 -0.07 5.14 -4.71
N TYR A 157 0.90 4.49 -4.07
CA TYR A 157 0.72 3.69 -2.85
C TYR A 157 1.40 4.32 -1.64
N SER A 158 2.56 4.97 -1.83
CA SER A 158 3.36 5.58 -0.76
C SER A 158 3.03 7.05 -0.51
N GLY A 159 2.20 7.67 -1.37
CA GLY A 159 2.02 9.10 -1.36
C GLY A 159 3.24 9.85 -1.94
N ARG A 160 3.44 11.09 -1.50
CA ARG A 160 4.51 11.97 -2.02
C ARG A 160 5.90 11.41 -1.72
N ILE A 161 6.76 11.34 -2.75
CA ILE A 161 8.18 10.96 -2.64
C ILE A 161 9.02 12.16 -3.09
N THR A 162 9.96 12.60 -2.27
CA THR A 162 10.97 13.60 -2.65
C THR A 162 12.15 12.89 -3.27
N LEU A 163 12.51 13.27 -4.51
CA LEU A 163 13.68 12.73 -5.22
C LEU A 163 14.86 13.68 -5.09
N PHE A 164 15.99 13.16 -4.64
CA PHE A 164 17.30 13.81 -4.64
C PHE A 164 18.13 13.24 -5.78
N VAL A 165 18.43 14.06 -6.79
CA VAL A 165 19.35 13.71 -7.87
C VAL A 165 20.72 14.21 -7.49
N ILE A 166 21.69 13.30 -7.33
CA ILE A 166 23.06 13.59 -6.91
C ILE A 166 23.95 13.53 -8.15
N PRO A 167 24.58 14.65 -8.55
CA PRO A 167 25.59 14.62 -9.59
C PRO A 167 26.79 13.83 -9.09
N PHE A 168 27.21 12.82 -9.82
CA PHE A 168 28.22 11.86 -9.37
C PHE A 168 29.39 11.69 -10.38
N THR A 169 29.36 12.38 -11.54
CA THR A 169 30.34 12.25 -12.61
C THR A 169 31.75 12.52 -12.12
N GLU A 170 32.00 13.70 -11.52
CA GLU A 170 33.33 14.10 -11.03
C GLU A 170 33.87 13.11 -10.01
N THR A 171 33.05 12.66 -9.08
CA THR A 171 33.41 11.64 -8.08
C THR A 171 33.79 10.33 -8.75
N GLN A 172 33.01 9.91 -9.75
CA GLN A 172 33.24 8.67 -10.49
C GLN A 172 34.54 8.71 -11.28
N GLU A 173 34.83 9.81 -11.98
CA GLU A 173 36.05 10.02 -12.74
C GLU A 173 37.28 10.01 -11.81
N ARG A 174 37.20 10.73 -10.70
CA ARG A 174 38.28 10.76 -9.73
C ARG A 174 38.56 9.38 -9.10
N ILE A 175 37.53 8.59 -8.79
CA ILE A 175 37.74 7.22 -8.32
C ILE A 175 38.40 6.37 -9.42
N LYS A 176 38.04 6.57 -10.69
CA LYS A 176 38.63 5.86 -11.81
C LYS A 176 40.10 6.17 -11.99
N ASP A 177 40.50 7.43 -11.78
CA ASP A 177 41.88 7.87 -11.94
C ASP A 177 42.78 7.48 -10.75
N ASP A 178 42.23 7.50 -9.53
CA ASP A 178 42.99 7.31 -8.29
C ASP A 178 43.01 5.85 -7.79
N CYS A 179 42.15 4.97 -8.33
CA CYS A 179 41.95 3.62 -7.81
C CYS A 179 42.23 2.54 -8.85
N PRO A 180 42.79 1.36 -8.46
CA PRO A 180 42.90 0.20 -9.31
C PRO A 180 41.52 -0.25 -9.81
N GLU A 181 41.46 -0.72 -11.07
CA GLU A 181 40.22 -1.13 -11.73
C GLU A 181 39.44 -2.23 -10.94
N GLU A 182 40.21 -3.13 -10.31
CA GLU A 182 39.67 -4.25 -9.54
C GLU A 182 38.80 -3.80 -8.35
N ILE A 183 39.10 -2.66 -7.72
CA ILE A 183 38.37 -2.14 -6.55
C ILE A 183 37.50 -0.93 -6.89
N PHE A 184 37.53 -0.43 -8.12
CA PHE A 184 36.76 0.73 -8.58
C PHE A 184 35.27 0.65 -8.18
N THR A 185 34.63 -0.46 -8.51
CA THR A 185 33.20 -0.66 -8.22
C THR A 185 32.89 -0.67 -6.72
N VAL A 186 33.79 -1.22 -5.91
CA VAL A 186 33.62 -1.31 -4.44
C VAL A 186 33.69 0.09 -3.84
N ILE A 187 34.71 0.87 -4.23
CA ILE A 187 34.92 2.24 -3.73
C ILE A 187 33.78 3.14 -4.19
N MET A 188 33.38 3.05 -5.46
CA MET A 188 32.24 3.80 -5.99
C MET A 188 30.95 3.55 -5.18
N ARG A 189 30.61 2.27 -4.94
CA ARG A 189 29.45 1.90 -4.13
C ARG A 189 29.56 2.42 -2.69
N ARG A 190 30.74 2.33 -2.09
CA ARG A 190 31.00 2.87 -0.74
C ARG A 190 30.74 4.38 -0.69
N MET A 191 31.20 5.14 -1.68
CA MET A 191 30.97 6.59 -1.76
C MET A 191 29.48 6.90 -1.95
N MET A 192 28.80 6.19 -2.85
CA MET A 192 27.34 6.33 -3.02
C MET A 192 26.58 6.09 -1.71
N MET A 193 26.93 5.04 -0.96
CA MET A 193 26.30 4.74 0.33
C MET A 193 26.55 5.84 1.37
N ARG A 194 27.77 6.40 1.44
CA ARG A 194 28.08 7.53 2.33
C ARG A 194 27.26 8.79 2.01
N VAL A 195 27.17 9.14 0.74
CA VAL A 195 26.35 10.29 0.29
C VAL A 195 24.89 10.06 0.59
N ALA A 196 24.37 8.87 0.28
CA ALA A 196 22.99 8.52 0.56
C ALA A 196 22.67 8.56 2.07
N GLN A 197 23.62 8.14 2.93
CA GLN A 197 23.49 8.23 4.38
C GLN A 197 23.41 9.68 4.87
N ILE A 198 24.22 10.58 4.31
CA ILE A 198 24.17 12.00 4.64
C ILE A 198 22.81 12.60 4.26
N VAL A 199 22.31 12.28 3.07
CA VAL A 199 20.98 12.73 2.62
C VAL A 199 19.89 12.17 3.53
N ALA A 200 19.95 10.86 3.84
CA ALA A 200 19.00 10.21 4.74
C ALA A 200 18.96 10.87 6.12
N ALA A 201 20.12 11.11 6.72
CA ALA A 201 20.23 11.75 8.03
C ALA A 201 19.67 13.19 8.02
N LYS A 202 20.00 14.00 7.01
CA LYS A 202 19.47 15.35 6.84
C LYS A 202 17.95 15.39 6.67
N GLN A 203 17.37 14.33 6.12
CA GLN A 203 15.93 14.21 5.90
C GLN A 203 15.19 13.47 7.03
N GLY A 204 15.89 13.10 8.10
CA GLY A 204 15.33 12.38 9.24
C GLY A 204 14.92 10.94 8.90
N ALA A 205 15.52 10.34 7.87
CA ALA A 205 15.28 8.95 7.51
C ALA A 205 16.17 8.03 8.37
N GLY A 206 15.54 7.15 9.14
CA GLY A 206 16.23 6.17 10.01
C GLY A 206 16.71 4.91 9.30
N VAL A 207 16.32 4.73 8.04
CA VAL A 207 16.60 3.52 7.25
C VAL A 207 17.06 3.91 5.86
N LEU A 208 18.07 3.19 5.33
CA LEU A 208 18.53 3.26 3.96
C LEU A 208 18.22 1.93 3.25
N LEU A 209 17.48 2.02 2.14
CA LEU A 209 17.10 0.88 1.30
C LEU A 209 18.01 0.86 0.07
N SER A 210 18.81 -0.20 -0.08
CA SER A 210 19.73 -0.34 -1.21
C SER A 210 19.66 -1.73 -1.80
N MET A 211 19.55 -1.81 -3.13
CA MET A 211 19.72 -3.03 -3.93
C MET A 211 21.08 -3.09 -4.61
N LEU A 212 21.97 -2.15 -4.33
CA LEU A 212 23.31 -2.05 -4.93
C LEU A 212 24.24 -3.23 -4.62
N LEU A 213 23.92 -4.03 -3.59
CA LEU A 213 24.76 -5.13 -3.11
C LEU A 213 24.31 -6.53 -3.58
N GLY A 214 23.41 -6.59 -4.58
CA GLY A 214 22.95 -7.88 -5.15
C GLY A 214 21.94 -8.67 -4.30
N PHE A 215 21.82 -8.34 -3.02
CA PHE A 215 20.77 -8.80 -2.12
C PHE A 215 20.15 -7.58 -1.45
N GLY A 216 18.82 -7.52 -1.35
CA GLY A 216 18.11 -6.39 -0.78
C GLY A 216 18.48 -6.15 0.69
N PHE A 217 19.42 -5.24 0.92
CA PHE A 217 19.83 -4.85 2.26
C PHE A 217 19.03 -3.65 2.75
N VAL A 218 18.34 -3.83 3.87
CA VAL A 218 17.83 -2.74 4.70
C VAL A 218 18.92 -2.43 5.73
N VAL A 219 19.51 -1.25 5.64
CA VAL A 219 20.55 -0.83 6.58
C VAL A 219 19.98 0.29 7.45
N ALA A 220 20.02 0.11 8.77
CA ALA A 220 19.73 1.19 9.71
C ALA A 220 20.79 2.28 9.59
N VAL A 221 20.37 3.55 9.42
CA VAL A 221 21.29 4.68 9.21
C VAL A 221 22.31 4.82 10.36
N GLY A 222 21.90 4.49 11.59
CA GLY A 222 22.81 4.48 12.76
C GLY A 222 23.85 3.37 12.76
N ALA A 223 23.56 2.20 12.18
CA ALA A 223 24.48 1.07 12.13
C ALA A 223 25.58 1.26 11.06
N LEU A 224 25.32 2.04 10.02
CA LEU A 224 26.29 2.33 8.96
C LEU A 224 27.46 3.18 9.47
N TYR A 225 27.28 3.97 10.53
CA TYR A 225 28.35 4.74 11.16
C TYR A 225 29.45 3.84 11.76
N PHE A 226 29.08 2.65 12.21
CA PHE A 226 30.01 1.70 12.83
C PHE A 226 30.81 0.85 11.81
N PHE A 227 30.29 0.69 10.60
CA PHE A 227 30.92 -0.14 9.55
C PHE A 227 31.79 0.65 8.57
N LEU A 228 31.77 2.00 8.62
CA LEU A 228 32.44 2.87 7.65
C LEU A 228 33.59 3.69 8.27
N LEU A 229 33.84 3.55 9.57
CA LEU A 229 35.08 3.98 10.25
C LEU A 229 36.12 2.88 10.16
#